data_28e7bcfc373084a8a14e275657fa0bc7
#
_entry.id   28e7bcfc373084a8a14e275657fa0bc7
#
_cell.length_a   1.000
_cell.length_b   1.000
_cell.length_c   1.000
_cell.angle_alpha   90.00
_cell.angle_beta   90.00
_cell.angle_gamma   90.00
#
_symmetry.space_group_name_H-M   'P 1'
#
loop_
_entity.id
_entity.type
_entity.pdbx_description
1 polymer ?
#
loop_
_entity_poly.entity_id
_entity_poly.type
_entity_poly.pdbx_seq_one_letter_code
_entity_poly.pdbx_strand_id
1 'polypeptide(L)'
;LIRVGDYTLNKPGLHILEMTDAISLNYSRIKKEAPKNSLKSIIYSIEQERLLKYEKEVYGRYSLISLISEVDKKFLFGNRNDNILVCNNGVDLEDYPFTKRVIENTNIINLIFIGNLCSFQNFDGVKWFVKNILPSINKNNNGKQYIFHILGKINKSDKLYLQGFENVVVSGSVTNMADAAKIGHIGICPVRFGAGVQNKILEYMALGLPTITSRMGYEGIEANIGEEILIADNSDEYLKSLETLSENSVYQMIAKNARNFVAEKFNWSTRLSVLVKNIERLTGK
;
A
#
# COMPACT_ATOMS: atom_id res chain seq x y z
N LEU A 1 1.79 -17.06 9.71
CA LEU A 1 0.76 -16.08 10.07
C LEU A 1 0.29 -16.29 11.51
N ILE A 2 0.04 -15.22 12.24
CA ILE A 2 -0.33 -15.27 13.67
C ILE A 2 -1.58 -16.12 13.95
N ARG A 3 -2.54 -16.17 13.03
CA ARG A 3 -3.81 -16.95 13.16
C ARG A 3 -3.60 -18.46 13.29
N VAL A 4 -2.45 -18.99 12.86
CA VAL A 4 -2.10 -20.42 12.91
C VAL A 4 -0.86 -20.67 13.78
N GLY A 5 -0.40 -19.66 14.51
CA GLY A 5 0.83 -19.73 15.30
C GLY A 5 0.81 -20.85 16.33
N ASP A 6 -0.26 -20.99 17.06
CA ASP A 6 -0.35 -21.98 18.16
C ASP A 6 -0.24 -23.43 17.72
N TYR A 7 -0.53 -23.76 16.45
CA TYR A 7 -0.49 -25.14 15.96
C TYR A 7 0.91 -25.75 15.92
N THR A 8 1.95 -24.96 15.91
CA THR A 8 3.34 -25.40 15.77
C THR A 8 4.13 -25.38 17.08
N LEU A 9 3.69 -24.65 18.10
CA LEU A 9 4.46 -24.41 19.33
C LEU A 9 4.79 -25.68 20.14
N ASN A 10 4.02 -26.75 19.99
CA ASN A 10 4.25 -28.03 20.66
C ASN A 10 5.16 -28.97 19.86
N LYS A 11 5.73 -28.52 18.74
CA LYS A 11 6.63 -29.30 17.91
C LYS A 11 8.09 -28.97 18.27
N PRO A 12 9.01 -29.92 18.21
CA PRO A 12 10.43 -29.62 18.42
C PRO A 12 11.00 -28.79 17.27
N GLY A 13 11.96 -27.91 17.56
CA GLY A 13 12.68 -27.13 16.58
C GLY A 13 12.57 -25.61 16.79
N LEU A 14 13.14 -24.85 15.86
CA LEU A 14 13.03 -23.39 15.83
C LEU A 14 11.68 -22.96 15.27
N HIS A 15 11.01 -22.10 16.02
CA HIS A 15 9.72 -21.55 15.60
C HIS A 15 9.89 -20.12 15.12
N ILE A 16 9.58 -19.88 13.86
CA ILE A 16 9.61 -18.56 13.21
C ILE A 16 8.18 -18.15 12.89
N LEU A 17 7.78 -17.00 13.36
CA LEU A 17 6.45 -16.45 13.10
C LEU A 17 6.53 -15.27 12.13
N GLU A 18 5.99 -15.45 10.93
CA GLU A 18 5.71 -14.36 10.01
C GLU A 18 4.34 -13.77 10.34
N MET A 19 4.32 -12.59 10.97
CA MET A 19 3.09 -11.91 11.38
C MET A 19 2.46 -11.11 10.24
N THR A 20 3.25 -10.64 9.31
CA THR A 20 2.91 -9.67 8.28
C THR A 20 2.74 -8.27 8.89
N ASP A 21 1.53 -7.90 9.28
CA ASP A 21 1.16 -6.61 9.88
C ASP A 21 0.52 -6.79 11.27
N ALA A 22 0.43 -5.71 12.03
CA ALA A 22 -0.29 -5.66 13.28
C ALA A 22 -1.80 -5.54 13.03
N ILE A 23 -2.52 -6.64 13.11
CA ILE A 23 -3.97 -6.66 12.87
C ILE A 23 -4.70 -5.74 13.85
N SER A 24 -4.26 -5.70 15.10
CA SER A 24 -4.85 -4.83 16.14
C SER A 24 -4.63 -3.35 15.84
N LEU A 25 -3.51 -2.95 15.25
CA LEU A 25 -3.27 -1.59 14.79
C LEU A 25 -4.25 -1.21 13.68
N ASN A 26 -4.45 -2.09 12.71
CA ASN A 26 -5.41 -1.87 11.63
C ASN A 26 -6.83 -1.69 12.19
N TYR A 27 -7.25 -2.56 13.12
CA TYR A 27 -8.57 -2.45 13.78
C TYR A 27 -8.71 -1.15 14.57
N SER A 28 -7.66 -0.69 15.27
CA SER A 28 -7.69 0.57 16.01
C SER A 28 -7.89 1.79 15.09
N ARG A 29 -7.28 1.76 13.90
CA ARG A 29 -7.40 2.81 12.87
C ARG A 29 -8.78 2.80 12.22
N ILE A 30 -9.31 1.62 11.87
CA ILE A 30 -10.69 1.48 11.33
C ILE A 30 -11.72 1.97 12.35
N LYS A 31 -11.55 1.65 13.63
CA LYS A 31 -12.44 2.11 14.71
C LYS A 31 -12.56 3.62 14.80
N LYS A 32 -11.47 4.36 14.58
CA LYS A 32 -11.46 5.84 14.62
C LYS A 32 -12.31 6.46 13.52
N GLU A 33 -12.38 5.80 12.35
CA GLU A 33 -13.08 6.26 11.16
C GLU A 33 -14.52 5.70 11.05
N ALA A 34 -14.83 4.63 11.80
CA ALA A 34 -16.16 4.01 11.77
C ALA A 34 -17.19 4.93 12.47
N PRO A 35 -18.44 4.97 11.97
CA PRO A 35 -19.52 5.69 12.66
C PRO A 35 -19.62 5.22 14.12
N LYS A 36 -19.58 6.19 15.05
CA LYS A 36 -19.74 5.92 16.48
C LYS A 36 -21.09 5.20 16.70
N ASN A 37 -21.10 4.17 17.53
CA ASN A 37 -22.26 3.34 17.88
C ASN A 37 -22.77 2.39 16.77
N SER A 38 -22.00 2.14 15.71
CA SER A 38 -22.33 1.05 14.80
C SER A 38 -21.95 -0.32 15.41
N LEU A 39 -22.72 -1.36 15.10
CA LEU A 39 -22.39 -2.75 15.51
C LEU A 39 -20.95 -3.13 15.11
N LYS A 40 -20.51 -2.68 13.94
CA LYS A 40 -19.14 -2.86 13.46
C LYS A 40 -18.13 -2.17 14.39
N SER A 41 -18.37 -0.95 14.85
CA SER A 41 -17.48 -0.23 15.77
C SER A 41 -17.32 -0.96 17.10
N ILE A 42 -18.39 -1.55 17.62
CA ILE A 42 -18.36 -2.34 18.87
C ILE A 42 -17.53 -3.61 18.65
N ILE A 43 -17.76 -4.36 17.57
CA ILE A 43 -17.00 -5.57 17.24
C ILE A 43 -15.52 -5.24 17.09
N TYR A 44 -15.16 -4.20 16.34
CA TYR A 44 -13.76 -3.79 16.17
C TYR A 44 -13.11 -3.36 17.51
N SER A 45 -13.87 -2.79 18.44
CA SER A 45 -13.36 -2.43 19.75
C SER A 45 -12.97 -3.63 20.59
N ILE A 46 -13.85 -4.63 20.66
CA ILE A 46 -13.63 -5.86 21.43
C ILE A 46 -12.49 -6.69 20.80
N GLU A 47 -12.56 -6.88 19.50
CA GLU A 47 -11.55 -7.69 18.78
C GLU A 47 -10.18 -7.02 18.76
N GLN A 48 -10.09 -5.69 18.69
CA GLN A 48 -8.83 -4.96 18.72
C GLN A 48 -8.06 -5.21 20.03
N GLU A 49 -8.73 -5.18 21.18
CA GLU A 49 -8.07 -5.42 22.48
C GLU A 49 -7.64 -6.89 22.64
N ARG A 50 -8.49 -7.84 22.20
CA ARG A 50 -8.18 -9.27 22.24
C ARG A 50 -6.99 -9.60 21.32
N LEU A 51 -7.00 -9.05 20.10
CA LEU A 51 -5.90 -9.22 19.15
C LEU A 51 -4.61 -8.60 19.67
N LEU A 52 -4.66 -7.37 20.21
CA LEU A 52 -3.47 -6.71 20.74
C LEU A 52 -2.82 -7.52 21.86
N LYS A 53 -3.63 -8.09 22.77
CA LYS A 53 -3.13 -8.97 23.82
C LYS A 53 -2.45 -10.22 23.24
N TYR A 54 -3.12 -10.89 22.30
CA TYR A 54 -2.59 -12.09 21.67
C TYR A 54 -1.32 -11.80 20.84
N GLU A 55 -1.30 -10.73 20.06
CA GLU A 55 -0.14 -10.29 19.28
C GLU A 55 1.08 -9.98 20.16
N LYS A 56 0.87 -9.43 21.36
CA LYS A 56 1.95 -9.18 22.34
C LYS A 56 2.43 -10.44 23.04
N GLU A 57 1.57 -11.41 23.28
CA GLU A 57 1.91 -12.67 23.94
C GLU A 57 2.86 -13.55 23.12
N VAL A 58 2.90 -13.38 21.79
CA VAL A 58 3.79 -14.19 20.94
C VAL A 58 5.27 -13.87 21.11
N TYR A 59 5.63 -12.72 21.70
CA TYR A 59 7.02 -12.28 21.85
C TYR A 59 7.95 -13.33 22.49
N GLY A 60 7.51 -13.96 23.57
CA GLY A 60 8.30 -14.99 24.29
C GLY A 60 8.11 -16.42 23.77
N ARG A 61 7.32 -16.63 22.72
CA ARG A 61 6.91 -17.98 22.27
C ARG A 61 7.60 -18.42 20.98
N TYR A 62 8.27 -17.50 20.28
CA TYR A 62 8.92 -17.75 18.99
C TYR A 62 10.40 -17.36 19.03
N SER A 63 11.22 -18.14 18.33
CA SER A 63 12.66 -17.89 18.21
C SER A 63 12.94 -16.64 17.34
N LEU A 64 12.06 -16.35 16.36
CA LEU A 64 12.10 -15.17 15.52
C LEU A 64 10.67 -14.77 15.14
N ILE A 65 10.39 -13.47 15.19
CA ILE A 65 9.15 -12.86 14.73
C ILE A 65 9.49 -11.89 13.61
N SER A 66 8.79 -12.00 12.48
CA SER A 66 8.94 -11.09 11.35
C SER A 66 7.68 -10.26 11.17
N LEU A 67 7.87 -8.96 10.96
CA LEU A 67 6.84 -7.97 10.62
C LEU A 67 7.25 -7.22 9.35
N ILE A 68 6.30 -6.64 8.64
CA ILE A 68 6.59 -5.93 7.39
C ILE A 68 6.86 -4.43 7.56
N SER A 69 6.73 -3.87 8.77
CA SER A 69 7.03 -2.45 8.99
C SER A 69 7.55 -2.16 10.39
N GLU A 70 8.38 -1.12 10.51
CA GLU A 70 8.83 -0.57 11.80
C GLU A 70 7.66 0.04 12.60
N VAL A 71 6.62 0.52 11.94
CA VAL A 71 5.42 1.06 12.59
C VAL A 71 4.70 -0.03 13.36
N ASP A 72 4.49 -1.19 12.74
CA ASP A 72 3.85 -2.35 13.37
C ASP A 72 4.70 -2.89 14.53
N LYS A 73 6.01 -3.02 14.32
CA LYS A 73 6.96 -3.44 15.35
C LYS A 73 6.92 -2.52 16.56
N LYS A 74 7.02 -1.21 16.34
CA LYS A 74 6.98 -0.21 17.41
C LYS A 74 5.65 -0.24 18.17
N PHE A 75 4.54 -0.42 17.45
CA PHE A 75 3.22 -0.49 18.06
C PHE A 75 3.06 -1.72 18.97
N LEU A 76 3.49 -2.89 18.51
CA LEU A 76 3.32 -4.14 19.27
C LEU A 76 4.36 -4.31 20.36
N PHE A 77 5.63 -4.02 20.06
CA PHE A 77 6.78 -4.43 20.86
C PHE A 77 7.65 -3.28 21.35
N GLY A 78 7.36 -2.04 20.93
CA GLY A 78 8.15 -0.87 21.30
C GLY A 78 9.56 -0.96 20.73
N ASN A 79 10.57 -0.78 21.59
CA ASN A 79 12.00 -0.79 21.20
C ASN A 79 12.65 -2.17 21.36
N ARG A 80 11.88 -3.24 21.56
CA ARG A 80 12.42 -4.60 21.67
C ARG A 80 12.96 -5.07 20.32
N ASN A 81 14.15 -5.67 20.31
CA ASN A 81 14.84 -6.09 19.09
C ASN A 81 15.38 -7.54 19.14
N ASP A 82 15.31 -8.22 20.28
CA ASP A 82 16.06 -9.45 20.51
C ASP A 82 15.71 -10.58 19.53
N ASN A 83 14.41 -10.74 19.23
CA ASN A 83 13.92 -11.76 18.31
C ASN A 83 12.89 -11.20 17.32
N ILE A 84 12.91 -9.88 17.04
CA ILE A 84 11.96 -9.23 16.14
C ILE A 84 12.72 -8.66 14.94
N LEU A 85 12.32 -9.09 13.75
CA LEU A 85 12.85 -8.65 12.49
C LEU A 85 11.79 -7.84 11.74
N VAL A 86 12.19 -6.74 11.11
CA VAL A 86 11.39 -6.09 10.10
C VAL A 86 11.89 -6.52 8.72
N CYS A 87 11.03 -7.26 8.02
CA CYS A 87 11.24 -7.73 6.66
C CYS A 87 10.08 -7.23 5.80
N ASN A 88 10.24 -6.04 5.23
CA ASN A 88 9.22 -5.42 4.38
C ASN A 88 8.92 -6.29 3.16
N ASN A 89 7.71 -6.16 2.62
CA ASN A 89 7.37 -6.76 1.35
C ASN A 89 8.31 -6.30 0.24
N GLY A 90 8.56 -7.19 -0.70
CA GLY A 90 9.28 -6.89 -1.94
C GLY A 90 8.33 -6.73 -3.11
N VAL A 91 8.87 -6.29 -4.23
CA VAL A 91 8.22 -6.31 -5.55
C VAL A 91 9.08 -7.12 -6.51
N ASP A 92 8.43 -7.92 -7.36
CA ASP A 92 9.08 -8.59 -8.45
C ASP A 92 9.22 -7.64 -9.64
N LEU A 93 10.45 -7.34 -10.01
CA LEU A 93 10.73 -6.39 -11.09
C LEU A 93 10.55 -6.99 -12.48
N GLU A 94 10.49 -8.31 -12.59
CA GLU A 94 10.19 -9.02 -13.83
C GLU A 94 8.68 -9.04 -14.09
N ASP A 95 7.89 -9.25 -13.04
CA ASP A 95 6.43 -9.17 -13.10
C ASP A 95 5.92 -7.74 -13.36
N TYR A 96 6.70 -6.71 -12.91
CA TYR A 96 6.39 -5.29 -13.06
C TYR A 96 7.49 -4.56 -13.85
N PRO A 97 7.62 -4.81 -15.16
CA PRO A 97 8.66 -4.19 -15.98
C PRO A 97 8.45 -2.68 -16.13
N PHE A 98 9.57 -1.94 -16.07
CA PHE A 98 9.54 -0.51 -16.29
C PHE A 98 9.02 -0.18 -17.69
N THR A 99 8.03 0.70 -17.77
CA THR A 99 7.50 1.20 -19.03
C THR A 99 7.64 2.72 -19.08
N LYS A 100 8.45 3.23 -20.01
CA LYS A 100 8.54 4.68 -20.24
C LYS A 100 7.22 5.20 -20.80
N ARG A 101 6.70 6.25 -20.19
CA ARG A 101 5.45 6.90 -20.59
C ARG A 101 5.73 8.33 -21.01
N VAL A 102 4.93 8.83 -21.95
CA VAL A 102 4.99 10.22 -22.43
C VAL A 102 3.66 10.87 -22.09
N ILE A 103 3.73 11.99 -21.38
CA ILE A 103 2.56 12.80 -21.01
C ILE A 103 2.47 14.11 -21.81
N GLU A 104 3.47 14.34 -22.67
CA GLU A 104 3.48 15.51 -23.58
C GLU A 104 2.38 15.39 -24.62
N ASN A 105 1.76 16.51 -24.94
CA ASN A 105 0.73 16.61 -25.98
C ASN A 105 -0.52 15.73 -25.77
N THR A 106 -0.75 15.21 -24.54
CA THR A 106 -2.01 14.54 -24.21
C THR A 106 -2.88 15.43 -23.32
N ASN A 107 -4.15 15.54 -23.71
CA ASN A 107 -5.16 16.22 -22.90
C ASN A 107 -5.83 15.25 -21.90
N ILE A 108 -5.56 13.96 -22.02
CA ILE A 108 -6.12 12.93 -21.14
C ILE A 108 -5.01 12.31 -20.29
N ILE A 109 -5.12 12.45 -18.98
CA ILE A 109 -4.22 11.85 -18.02
C ILE A 109 -4.93 10.70 -17.29
N ASN A 110 -4.46 9.49 -17.48
CA ASN A 110 -4.99 8.30 -16.84
C ASN A 110 -4.35 8.12 -15.45
N LEU A 111 -5.15 8.30 -14.42
CA LEU A 111 -4.82 7.97 -13.03
C LEU A 111 -5.17 6.51 -12.79
N ILE A 112 -4.31 5.76 -12.08
CA ILE A 112 -4.54 4.33 -11.85
C ILE A 112 -4.58 4.00 -10.37
N PHE A 113 -5.58 3.22 -9.98
CA PHE A 113 -5.61 2.49 -8.71
C PHE A 113 -5.54 0.98 -8.95
N ILE A 114 -4.59 0.32 -8.27
CA ILE A 114 -4.45 -1.14 -8.23
C ILE A 114 -4.81 -1.63 -6.83
N GLY A 115 -5.71 -2.60 -6.71
CA GLY A 115 -5.98 -3.23 -5.43
C GLY A 115 -7.28 -4.02 -5.34
N ASN A 116 -7.38 -4.83 -4.29
CA ASN A 116 -8.60 -5.57 -3.97
C ASN A 116 -9.60 -4.63 -3.28
N LEU A 117 -10.65 -4.20 -3.98
CA LEU A 117 -11.70 -3.32 -3.45
C LEU A 117 -12.72 -4.04 -2.55
N CYS A 118 -12.65 -5.37 -2.41
CA CYS A 118 -13.38 -6.06 -1.35
C CYS A 118 -12.78 -5.75 0.04
N SER A 119 -11.55 -5.22 0.09
CA SER A 119 -10.95 -4.67 1.31
C SER A 119 -11.58 -3.32 1.64
N PHE A 120 -12.02 -3.14 2.88
CA PHE A 120 -12.67 -1.91 3.34
C PHE A 120 -11.77 -0.67 3.13
N GLN A 121 -10.50 -0.75 3.49
CA GLN A 121 -9.55 0.37 3.35
C GLN A 121 -9.34 0.81 1.89
N ASN A 122 -9.28 -0.14 0.95
CA ASN A 122 -9.12 0.17 -0.47
C ASN A 122 -10.39 0.83 -1.04
N PHE A 123 -11.55 0.24 -0.72
CA PHE A 123 -12.83 0.79 -1.20
C PHE A 123 -13.11 2.18 -0.62
N ASP A 124 -12.84 2.38 0.67
CA ASP A 124 -13.02 3.68 1.32
C ASP A 124 -12.12 4.76 0.68
N GLY A 125 -10.84 4.47 0.49
CA GLY A 125 -9.89 5.40 -0.13
C GLY A 125 -10.30 5.77 -1.56
N VAL A 126 -10.66 4.77 -2.39
CA VAL A 126 -11.15 5.00 -3.76
C VAL A 126 -12.44 5.82 -3.76
N LYS A 127 -13.40 5.46 -2.91
CA LYS A 127 -14.66 6.19 -2.77
C LYS A 127 -14.45 7.65 -2.36
N TRP A 128 -13.55 7.89 -1.43
CA TRP A 128 -13.19 9.23 -1.00
C TRP A 128 -12.55 10.02 -2.14
N PHE A 129 -11.60 9.44 -2.86
CA PHE A 129 -10.92 10.06 -3.99
C PHE A 129 -11.91 10.45 -5.11
N VAL A 130 -12.79 9.54 -5.50
CA VAL A 130 -13.79 9.76 -6.55
C VAL A 130 -14.78 10.85 -6.16
N LYS A 131 -15.16 10.94 -4.88
CA LYS A 131 -16.13 11.95 -4.42
C LYS A 131 -15.54 13.33 -4.18
N ASN A 132 -14.33 13.40 -3.63
CA ASN A 132 -13.79 14.64 -3.07
C ASN A 132 -12.62 15.20 -3.89
N ILE A 133 -11.86 14.35 -4.58
CA ILE A 133 -10.66 14.76 -5.29
C ILE A 133 -10.90 14.85 -6.80
N LEU A 134 -11.38 13.77 -7.42
CA LEU A 134 -11.52 13.68 -8.87
C LEU A 134 -12.35 14.81 -9.49
N PRO A 135 -13.50 15.22 -8.92
CA PRO A 135 -14.26 16.36 -9.43
C PRO A 135 -13.49 17.68 -9.33
N SER A 136 -12.76 17.88 -8.23
CA SER A 136 -11.99 19.11 -8.00
C SER A 136 -10.84 19.24 -8.99
N ILE A 137 -10.07 18.17 -9.21
CA ILE A 137 -8.95 18.19 -10.16
C ILE A 137 -9.44 18.33 -11.61
N ASN A 138 -10.59 17.77 -11.97
CA ASN A 138 -11.17 17.94 -13.31
C ASN A 138 -11.76 19.34 -13.52
N LYS A 139 -12.22 20.02 -12.47
CA LYS A 139 -12.69 21.40 -12.56
C LYS A 139 -11.54 22.41 -12.75
N ASN A 140 -10.38 22.14 -12.14
CA ASN A 140 -9.21 23.05 -12.12
C ASN A 140 -8.05 22.49 -12.96
N ASN A 141 -8.32 21.94 -14.12
CA ASN A 141 -7.48 21.01 -14.85
C ASN A 141 -6.53 21.62 -15.90
N ASN A 142 -6.47 22.95 -16.05
CA ASN A 142 -5.66 23.64 -17.08
C ASN A 142 -5.80 23.01 -18.49
N GLY A 143 -7.04 22.61 -18.86
CA GLY A 143 -7.34 21.98 -20.15
C GLY A 143 -7.04 20.47 -20.24
N LYS A 144 -6.65 19.83 -19.16
CA LYS A 144 -6.44 18.36 -19.08
C LYS A 144 -7.66 17.67 -18.47
N GLN A 145 -7.98 16.47 -18.95
CA GLN A 145 -8.98 15.58 -18.36
C GLN A 145 -8.30 14.44 -17.61
N TYR A 146 -8.65 14.25 -16.34
CA TYR A 146 -8.17 13.16 -15.53
C TYR A 146 -9.20 12.04 -15.48
N ILE A 147 -8.83 10.84 -15.98
CA ILE A 147 -9.66 9.64 -15.94
C ILE A 147 -9.07 8.68 -14.90
N PHE A 148 -9.90 8.23 -13.97
CA PHE A 148 -9.47 7.33 -12.90
C PHE A 148 -9.84 5.88 -13.20
N HIS A 149 -8.83 5.07 -13.48
CA HIS A 149 -8.93 3.65 -13.77
C HIS A 149 -8.73 2.84 -12.50
N ILE A 150 -9.69 1.97 -12.19
CA ILE A 150 -9.69 1.13 -10.99
C ILE A 150 -9.54 -0.32 -11.43
N LEU A 151 -8.39 -0.92 -11.08
CA LEU A 151 -8.00 -2.28 -11.43
C LEU A 151 -7.97 -3.17 -10.18
N GLY A 152 -8.67 -4.29 -10.23
CA GLY A 152 -8.66 -5.31 -9.19
C GLY A 152 -10.02 -5.84 -8.80
N LYS A 153 -10.03 -6.82 -7.90
CA LYS A 153 -11.25 -7.50 -7.47
C LYS A 153 -12.21 -6.52 -6.80
N ILE A 154 -13.48 -6.55 -7.21
CA ILE A 154 -14.53 -5.67 -6.68
C ILE A 154 -15.88 -6.41 -6.68
N ASN A 155 -16.74 -6.12 -5.71
CA ASN A 155 -18.11 -6.59 -5.68
C ASN A 155 -18.98 -5.92 -6.75
N LYS A 156 -20.00 -6.61 -7.23
CA LYS A 156 -20.89 -6.10 -8.28
C LYS A 156 -21.60 -4.78 -7.90
N SER A 157 -22.08 -4.67 -6.67
CA SER A 157 -22.74 -3.46 -6.15
C SER A 157 -21.78 -2.27 -6.10
N ASP A 158 -20.56 -2.49 -5.62
CA ASP A 158 -19.54 -1.46 -5.48
C ASP A 158 -19.02 -1.01 -6.86
N LYS A 159 -18.92 -1.95 -7.81
CA LYS A 159 -18.60 -1.63 -9.21
C LYS A 159 -19.65 -0.70 -9.82
N LEU A 160 -20.94 -1.06 -9.72
CA LEU A 160 -22.03 -0.23 -10.23
C LEU A 160 -22.04 1.16 -9.58
N TYR A 161 -21.81 1.23 -8.27
CA TYR A 161 -21.72 2.50 -7.56
C TYR A 161 -20.60 3.40 -8.09
N LEU A 162 -19.39 2.86 -8.28
CA LEU A 162 -18.23 3.64 -8.78
C LEU A 162 -18.39 4.03 -10.25
N GLN A 163 -19.01 3.19 -11.08
CA GLN A 163 -19.29 3.50 -12.49
C GLN A 163 -20.32 4.64 -12.67
N GLY A 164 -21.06 5.00 -11.63
CA GLY A 164 -21.97 6.16 -11.64
C GLY A 164 -21.26 7.52 -11.54
N PHE A 165 -19.95 7.56 -11.36
CA PHE A 165 -19.19 8.81 -11.32
C PHE A 165 -18.54 9.10 -12.67
N GLU A 166 -18.53 10.38 -13.05
CA GLU A 166 -17.83 10.86 -14.24
C GLU A 166 -16.33 10.60 -14.16
N ASN A 167 -15.72 10.30 -15.29
CA ASN A 167 -14.27 10.06 -15.41
C ASN A 167 -13.76 8.87 -14.57
N VAL A 168 -14.60 7.90 -14.27
CA VAL A 168 -14.26 6.67 -13.53
C VAL A 168 -14.46 5.45 -14.42
N VAL A 169 -13.41 4.64 -14.56
CA VAL A 169 -13.42 3.37 -15.29
C VAL A 169 -13.08 2.22 -14.34
N VAL A 170 -13.99 1.25 -14.18
CA VAL A 170 -13.79 0.10 -13.28
C VAL A 170 -13.64 -1.17 -14.10
N SER A 171 -12.42 -1.65 -14.25
CA SER A 171 -12.12 -2.88 -15.01
C SER A 171 -12.50 -4.15 -14.24
N GLY A 172 -12.33 -4.17 -12.92
CA GLY A 172 -12.47 -5.37 -12.12
C GLY A 172 -11.18 -6.20 -12.11
N SER A 173 -11.30 -7.51 -11.87
CA SER A 173 -10.14 -8.42 -11.88
C SER A 173 -9.54 -8.53 -13.27
N VAL A 174 -8.21 -8.50 -13.35
CA VAL A 174 -7.43 -8.61 -14.58
C VAL A 174 -6.47 -9.80 -14.47
N THR A 175 -6.13 -10.42 -15.59
CA THR A 175 -5.21 -11.58 -15.64
C THR A 175 -3.75 -11.18 -15.44
N ASN A 176 -3.33 -10.06 -16.01
CA ASN A 176 -2.01 -9.49 -15.83
C ASN A 176 -2.16 -8.02 -15.40
N MET A 177 -1.66 -7.73 -14.21
CA MET A 177 -1.78 -6.38 -13.63
C MET A 177 -0.86 -5.39 -14.31
N ALA A 178 0.36 -5.79 -14.66
CA ALA A 178 1.32 -4.93 -15.34
C ALA A 178 0.81 -4.51 -16.73
N ASP A 179 0.23 -5.44 -17.48
CA ASP A 179 -0.35 -5.14 -18.79
C ASP A 179 -1.56 -4.21 -18.67
N ALA A 180 -2.45 -4.47 -17.71
CA ALA A 180 -3.60 -3.60 -17.48
C ALA A 180 -3.21 -2.20 -17.02
N ALA A 181 -2.08 -2.06 -16.32
CA ALA A 181 -1.55 -0.79 -15.85
C ALA A 181 -0.80 0.03 -16.91
N LYS A 182 -0.53 -0.52 -18.10
CA LYS A 182 0.14 0.20 -19.20
C LYS A 182 -0.60 1.46 -19.64
N ILE A 183 -1.92 1.47 -19.55
CA ILE A 183 -2.77 2.63 -19.86
C ILE A 183 -2.52 3.81 -18.90
N GLY A 184 -2.01 3.55 -17.70
CA GLY A 184 -1.84 4.56 -16.65
C GLY A 184 -0.66 5.49 -16.87
N HIS A 185 -0.86 6.72 -16.46
CA HIS A 185 0.18 7.74 -16.40
C HIS A 185 0.66 7.97 -14.96
N ILE A 186 -0.22 7.96 -13.97
CA ILE A 186 0.09 8.26 -12.57
C ILE A 186 -0.59 7.23 -11.67
N GLY A 187 0.16 6.65 -10.73
CA GLY A 187 -0.35 5.77 -9.70
C GLY A 187 -0.97 6.55 -8.53
N ILE A 188 -2.17 6.19 -8.12
CA ILE A 188 -2.89 6.84 -7.00
C ILE A 188 -3.10 5.87 -5.86
N CYS A 189 -2.62 6.23 -4.67
CA CYS A 189 -2.85 5.44 -3.45
C CYS A 189 -3.52 6.29 -2.36
N PRO A 190 -4.85 6.50 -2.40
CA PRO A 190 -5.58 7.41 -1.54
C PRO A 190 -6.05 6.73 -0.24
N VAL A 191 -5.23 5.88 0.34
CA VAL A 191 -5.54 5.11 1.56
C VAL A 191 -5.59 6.06 2.75
N ARG A 192 -6.70 6.04 3.50
CA ARG A 192 -6.92 6.93 4.65
C ARG A 192 -6.66 6.26 5.99
N PHE A 193 -6.62 4.95 6.02
CA PHE A 193 -6.28 4.13 7.19
C PHE A 193 -5.76 2.76 6.72
N GLY A 194 -5.02 2.09 7.57
CA GLY A 194 -4.38 0.80 7.27
C GLY A 194 -3.20 0.57 8.19
N ALA A 195 -2.51 -0.53 7.99
CA ALA A 195 -1.24 -0.86 8.59
C ALA A 195 -0.34 -1.46 7.50
N GLY A 196 0.97 -1.46 7.76
CA GLY A 196 1.94 -2.03 6.84
C GLY A 196 2.20 -1.24 5.56
N VAL A 197 3.16 -1.72 4.78
CA VAL A 197 3.56 -1.15 3.51
C VAL A 197 2.47 -1.39 2.44
N GLN A 198 2.15 -0.35 1.68
CA GLN A 198 1.18 -0.46 0.60
C GLN A 198 1.85 -1.02 -0.67
N ASN A 199 1.71 -2.32 -0.93
CA ASN A 199 2.35 -3.02 -2.06
C ASN A 199 2.09 -2.34 -3.41
N LYS A 200 0.88 -1.80 -3.62
CA LYS A 200 0.53 -1.09 -4.86
C LYS A 200 1.46 0.09 -5.17
N ILE A 201 2.02 0.75 -4.14
CA ILE A 201 3.01 1.82 -4.32
C ILE A 201 4.29 1.25 -4.91
N LEU A 202 4.77 0.11 -4.39
CA LEU A 202 5.95 -0.58 -4.91
C LEU A 202 5.73 -1.04 -6.36
N GLU A 203 4.53 -1.53 -6.67
CA GLU A 203 4.12 -1.93 -8.02
C GLU A 203 4.10 -0.73 -8.99
N TYR A 204 3.53 0.42 -8.57
CA TYR A 204 3.56 1.65 -9.37
C TYR A 204 4.99 2.10 -9.66
N MET A 205 5.82 2.19 -8.63
CA MET A 205 7.22 2.58 -8.73
C MET A 205 7.99 1.63 -9.66
N ALA A 206 7.75 0.32 -9.54
CA ALA A 206 8.34 -0.69 -10.41
C ALA A 206 7.95 -0.50 -11.88
N LEU A 207 6.67 -0.22 -12.15
CA LEU A 207 6.14 0.04 -13.48
C LEU A 207 6.61 1.38 -14.09
N GLY A 208 7.27 2.24 -13.31
CA GLY A 208 7.64 3.60 -13.73
C GLY A 208 6.45 4.56 -13.77
N LEU A 209 5.46 4.36 -12.92
CA LEU A 209 4.36 5.29 -12.69
C LEU A 209 4.74 6.24 -11.55
N PRO A 210 4.95 7.54 -11.79
CA PRO A 210 4.98 8.50 -10.71
C PRO A 210 3.77 8.31 -9.81
N THR A 211 4.00 8.29 -8.50
CA THR A 211 2.98 7.91 -7.54
C THR A 211 2.60 9.09 -6.66
N ILE A 212 1.29 9.34 -6.54
CA ILE A 212 0.72 10.26 -5.55
C ILE A 212 0.00 9.41 -4.50
N THR A 213 0.43 9.53 -3.26
CA THR A 213 -0.14 8.78 -2.13
C THR A 213 -0.55 9.70 -0.99
N SER A 214 -1.44 9.24 -0.12
CA SER A 214 -1.70 9.88 1.17
C SER A 214 -0.52 9.69 2.12
N ARG A 215 -0.43 10.51 3.19
CA ARG A 215 0.55 10.29 4.28
C ARG A 215 0.39 8.90 4.90
N MET A 216 -0.83 8.42 5.03
CA MET A 216 -1.12 7.07 5.53
C MET A 216 -0.59 5.98 4.58
N GLY A 217 -0.76 6.15 3.27
CA GLY A 217 -0.24 5.20 2.28
C GLY A 217 1.28 5.21 2.18
N TYR A 218 1.93 6.32 2.54
CA TYR A 218 3.39 6.47 2.54
C TYR A 218 4.08 5.76 3.71
N GLU A 219 3.33 5.41 4.78
CA GLU A 219 3.94 4.76 5.96
C GLU A 219 4.76 3.52 5.58
N GLY A 220 6.03 3.49 6.00
CA GLY A 220 6.96 2.38 5.80
C GLY A 220 7.60 2.31 4.40
N ILE A 221 7.36 3.28 3.52
CA ILE A 221 7.99 3.34 2.18
C ILE A 221 9.39 3.99 2.27
N GLU A 222 9.54 5.11 3.00
CA GLU A 222 10.80 5.84 3.20
C GLU A 222 11.46 6.35 1.90
N ALA A 223 10.65 6.57 0.86
CA ALA A 223 11.10 7.19 -0.39
C ALA A 223 11.24 8.71 -0.23
N ASN A 224 12.13 9.34 -0.99
CA ASN A 224 12.32 10.79 -0.97
C ASN A 224 11.13 11.52 -1.60
N ILE A 225 10.43 12.31 -0.76
CA ILE A 225 9.25 13.06 -1.19
C ILE A 225 9.69 14.17 -2.16
N GLY A 226 9.01 14.24 -3.31
CA GLY A 226 9.32 15.18 -4.39
C GLY A 226 10.32 14.66 -5.43
N GLU A 227 11.05 13.57 -5.12
CA GLU A 227 12.06 12.98 -6.00
C GLU A 227 11.71 11.56 -6.45
N GLU A 228 11.05 10.78 -5.60
CA GLU A 228 10.68 9.38 -5.84
C GLU A 228 9.18 9.14 -5.70
N ILE A 229 8.50 9.97 -4.88
CA ILE A 229 7.07 9.88 -4.57
C ILE A 229 6.50 11.25 -4.24
N LEU A 230 5.20 11.44 -4.48
CA LEU A 230 4.47 12.63 -4.09
C LEU A 230 3.40 12.30 -3.05
N ILE A 231 3.15 13.25 -2.14
CA ILE A 231 2.14 13.09 -1.08
C ILE A 231 1.02 14.10 -1.26
N ALA A 232 -0.22 13.63 -1.16
CA ALA A 232 -1.42 14.46 -1.18
C ALA A 232 -2.55 13.86 -0.34
N ASP A 233 -3.09 14.67 0.59
CA ASP A 233 -4.20 14.29 1.47
C ASP A 233 -5.48 15.12 1.20
N ASN A 234 -5.41 16.15 0.33
CA ASN A 234 -6.52 17.02 -0.04
C ASN A 234 -6.42 17.49 -1.49
N SER A 235 -7.47 18.11 -2.00
CA SER A 235 -7.56 18.53 -3.42
C SER A 235 -6.45 19.47 -3.85
N ASP A 236 -6.03 20.39 -2.99
CA ASP A 236 -5.00 21.39 -3.34
C ASP A 236 -3.62 20.71 -3.47
N GLU A 237 -3.31 19.76 -2.59
CA GLU A 237 -2.09 18.98 -2.66
C GLU A 237 -2.08 18.06 -3.89
N TYR A 238 -3.24 17.47 -4.28
CA TYR A 238 -3.36 16.71 -5.53
C TYR A 238 -3.14 17.60 -6.74
N LEU A 239 -3.76 18.79 -6.80
CA LEU A 239 -3.56 19.74 -7.90
C LEU A 239 -2.08 20.13 -8.03
N LYS A 240 -1.43 20.49 -6.92
CA LYS A 240 0.00 20.81 -6.91
C LYS A 240 0.87 19.64 -7.40
N SER A 241 0.56 18.42 -6.97
CA SER A 241 1.29 17.22 -7.39
C SER A 241 1.11 16.95 -8.89
N LEU A 242 -0.11 17.14 -9.42
CA LEU A 242 -0.41 16.98 -10.84
C LEU A 242 0.24 18.08 -11.68
N GLU A 243 0.30 19.31 -11.19
CA GLU A 243 1.03 20.41 -11.80
C GLU A 243 2.53 20.10 -11.89
N THR A 244 3.14 19.64 -10.79
CA THR A 244 4.54 19.19 -10.76
C THR A 244 4.80 18.11 -11.80
N LEU A 245 3.90 17.12 -11.93
CA LEU A 245 4.01 16.04 -12.91
C LEU A 245 3.64 16.48 -14.35
N SER A 246 3.13 17.67 -14.56
CA SER A 246 2.83 18.17 -15.91
C SER A 246 4.08 18.53 -16.70
N GLU A 247 5.19 18.79 -16.01
CA GLU A 247 6.50 18.98 -16.63
C GLU A 247 7.13 17.60 -16.92
N ASN A 248 7.36 17.31 -18.21
CA ASN A 248 7.82 15.98 -18.63
C ASN A 248 9.20 15.62 -18.06
N SER A 249 10.09 16.57 -17.90
CA SER A 249 11.41 16.34 -17.31
C SER A 249 11.28 15.85 -15.86
N VAL A 250 10.43 16.49 -15.05
CA VAL A 250 10.14 16.12 -13.67
C VAL A 250 9.42 14.77 -13.60
N TYR A 251 8.44 14.55 -14.48
CA TYR A 251 7.73 13.28 -14.59
C TYR A 251 8.70 12.11 -14.83
N GLN A 252 9.61 12.24 -15.84
CA GLN A 252 10.58 11.20 -16.17
C GLN A 252 11.60 10.99 -15.03
N MET A 253 12.01 12.07 -14.38
CA MET A 253 12.92 12.00 -13.24
C MET A 253 12.30 11.20 -12.10
N ILE A 254 11.08 11.55 -11.67
CA ILE A 254 10.38 10.85 -10.57
C ILE A 254 10.12 9.38 -10.95
N ALA A 255 9.67 9.09 -12.17
CA ALA A 255 9.44 7.72 -12.63
C ALA A 255 10.70 6.85 -12.55
N LYS A 256 11.85 7.40 -13.00
CA LYS A 256 13.14 6.71 -12.98
C LYS A 256 13.66 6.53 -11.56
N ASN A 257 13.61 7.58 -10.74
CA ASN A 257 14.07 7.54 -9.36
C ASN A 257 13.25 6.53 -8.54
N ALA A 258 11.91 6.54 -8.69
CA ALA A 258 11.01 5.59 -8.07
C ALA A 258 11.38 4.12 -8.43
N ARG A 259 11.63 3.85 -9.72
CA ARG A 259 12.07 2.51 -10.18
C ARG A 259 13.40 2.10 -9.54
N ASN A 260 14.38 3.00 -9.50
CA ASN A 260 15.69 2.73 -8.91
C ASN A 260 15.56 2.45 -7.41
N PHE A 261 14.75 3.25 -6.71
CA PHE A 261 14.49 3.09 -5.29
C PHE A 261 13.91 1.70 -4.97
N VAL A 262 12.86 1.25 -5.69
CA VAL A 262 12.30 -0.09 -5.43
C VAL A 262 13.23 -1.21 -5.85
N ALA A 263 14.00 -1.04 -6.91
CA ALA A 263 15.00 -2.01 -7.35
C ALA A 263 16.10 -2.23 -6.30
N GLU A 264 16.51 -1.16 -5.65
CA GLU A 264 17.55 -1.20 -4.59
C GLU A 264 16.99 -1.67 -3.25
N LYS A 265 15.85 -1.08 -2.81
CA LYS A 265 15.35 -1.23 -1.43
C LYS A 265 14.28 -2.32 -1.28
N PHE A 266 13.49 -2.61 -2.32
CA PHE A 266 12.30 -3.48 -2.24
C PHE A 266 12.34 -4.68 -3.20
N ASN A 267 13.49 -5.03 -3.75
CA ASN A 267 13.66 -6.29 -4.45
C ASN A 267 13.57 -7.46 -3.47
N TRP A 268 12.85 -8.52 -3.83
CA TRP A 268 12.65 -9.70 -2.98
C TRP A 268 13.97 -10.34 -2.52
N SER A 269 14.99 -10.43 -3.39
CA SER A 269 16.28 -10.99 -3.01
C SER A 269 16.95 -10.18 -1.90
N THR A 270 16.92 -8.85 -1.97
CA THR A 270 17.44 -7.95 -0.94
C THR A 270 16.66 -8.11 0.37
N ARG A 271 15.32 -8.13 0.31
CA ARG A 271 14.48 -8.23 1.50
C ARG A 271 14.62 -9.57 2.21
N LEU A 272 14.56 -10.66 1.47
CA LEU A 272 14.67 -12.01 2.04
C LEU A 272 16.08 -12.32 2.57
N SER A 273 17.12 -11.69 2.04
CA SER A 273 18.49 -11.89 2.53
C SER A 273 18.65 -11.60 4.02
N VAL A 274 17.91 -10.60 4.53
CA VAL A 274 17.92 -10.24 5.95
C VAL A 274 17.28 -11.35 6.80
N LEU A 275 16.17 -11.91 6.33
CA LEU A 275 15.50 -13.03 7.00
C LEU A 275 16.39 -14.28 6.98
N VAL A 276 16.97 -14.63 5.83
CA VAL A 276 17.87 -15.78 5.65
C VAL A 276 19.05 -15.70 6.61
N LYS A 277 19.77 -14.57 6.65
CA LYS A 277 20.90 -14.36 7.58
C LYS A 277 20.52 -14.54 9.05
N ASN A 278 19.32 -14.11 9.45
CA ASN A 278 18.86 -14.32 10.83
C ASN A 278 18.52 -15.80 11.11
N ILE A 279 17.95 -16.52 10.15
CA ILE A 279 17.70 -17.96 10.26
C ILE A 279 19.01 -18.73 10.36
N GLU A 280 20.00 -18.45 9.51
CA GLU A 280 21.33 -19.05 9.52
C GLU A 280 22.01 -18.86 10.88
N ARG A 281 21.97 -17.63 11.41
CA ARG A 281 22.49 -17.33 12.76
C ARG A 281 21.82 -18.17 13.85
N LEU A 282 20.51 -18.37 13.78
CA LEU A 282 19.75 -19.15 14.75
C LEU A 282 19.99 -20.67 14.62
N THR A 283 20.35 -21.13 13.44
CA THR A 283 20.61 -22.56 13.14
C THR A 283 22.09 -22.96 13.27
N GLY A 284 22.99 -21.99 13.50
CA GLY A 284 24.43 -22.23 13.57
C GLY A 284 25.08 -22.57 12.23
N LYS A 285 24.45 -22.16 11.12
CA LYS A 285 24.95 -22.32 9.75
C LYS A 285 25.56 -21.03 9.22
#